data_862fb238c7e05596555f7f8d0428d5e4
#
_entry.id   862fb238c7e05596555f7f8d0428d5e4
#
_cell.length_a   1.000
_cell.length_b   1.000
_cell.length_c   1.000
_cell.angle_alpha   90.00
_cell.angle_beta   90.00
_cell.angle_gamma   90.00
#
_symmetry.space_group_name_H-M   'P 1'
#
loop_
_entity.id
_entity.type
_entity.pdbx_description
1 polymer ?
#
loop_
_entity_poly.entity_id
_entity_poly.type
_entity_poly.pdbx_seq_one_letter_code
_entity_poly.pdbx_strand_id
1 'polypeptide(L)'
;MLVVSCAALLSCAAVAQDNYEVQVYPYETVAPRATMVELHSNFTASGRKAIENGVRPTNHAVHETVEITHGWNDWFETGFYIFTSARSGEGWQWVGDHIRPRVRVPEKWKWPVGVSLSTEFGYQRPAYSEDTWTLEIRPIVDKTIGKWYLAFNPTIERALLV
;
A
#
# COMPACT_ATOMS: atom_id res chain seq x y z
N MET A 1 -17.50 33.91 24.27
CA MET A 1 -16.06 33.85 23.99
C MET A 1 -15.81 32.67 23.07
N LEU A 2 -15.54 32.96 21.81
CA LEU A 2 -15.30 31.96 20.80
C LEU A 2 -13.78 31.66 20.77
N VAL A 3 -13.37 30.48 21.18
CA VAL A 3 -11.98 30.04 21.04
C VAL A 3 -11.82 29.46 19.66
N VAL A 4 -11.22 30.21 18.76
CA VAL A 4 -10.78 29.71 17.43
C VAL A 4 -9.44 29.03 17.65
N SER A 5 -9.44 27.71 17.72
CA SER A 5 -8.21 26.92 17.65
C SER A 5 -7.64 26.99 16.24
N CYS A 6 -6.54 27.71 16.10
CA CYS A 6 -5.74 27.74 14.88
C CYS A 6 -5.04 26.38 14.74
N ALA A 7 -5.59 25.47 13.93
CA ALA A 7 -4.88 24.29 13.51
C ALA A 7 -3.75 24.75 12.59
N ALA A 8 -2.52 24.73 13.07
CA ALA A 8 -1.32 24.89 12.26
C ALA A 8 -1.26 23.71 11.31
N LEU A 9 -1.61 23.94 10.04
CA LEU A 9 -1.36 23.03 8.95
C LEU A 9 0.17 22.99 8.74
N LEU A 10 0.80 22.02 9.35
CA LEU A 10 2.13 21.60 8.94
C LEU A 10 1.98 21.04 7.53
N SER A 11 2.30 21.86 6.54
CA SER A 11 2.52 21.40 5.18
C SER A 11 3.80 20.57 5.15
N CYS A 12 3.73 19.33 5.62
CA CYS A 12 4.64 18.31 5.15
C CYS A 12 4.42 18.23 3.64
N ALA A 13 5.48 18.35 2.86
CA ALA A 13 5.42 17.96 1.46
C ALA A 13 4.90 16.53 1.45
N ALA A 14 3.63 16.36 1.07
CA ALA A 14 3.09 15.05 0.83
C ALA A 14 3.82 14.56 -0.43
N VAL A 15 4.83 13.71 -0.23
CA VAL A 15 5.34 12.90 -1.31
C VAL A 15 4.15 12.07 -1.75
N ALA A 16 3.76 12.19 -3.02
CA ALA A 16 2.61 11.47 -3.53
C ALA A 16 2.84 9.99 -3.27
N GLN A 17 1.88 9.37 -2.60
CA GLN A 17 1.81 7.93 -2.41
C GLN A 17 1.98 7.24 -3.77
N ASP A 18 2.64 6.10 -3.80
CA ASP A 18 2.94 5.36 -5.01
C ASP A 18 1.69 5.21 -5.92
N ASN A 19 1.89 5.24 -7.24
CA ASN A 19 0.81 5.22 -8.23
C ASN A 19 -0.03 3.94 -8.22
N TYR A 20 0.40 2.92 -7.48
CA TYR A 20 -0.15 1.57 -7.59
C TYR A 20 -1.18 1.26 -6.51
N GLU A 21 -1.09 1.85 -5.31
CA GLU A 21 -2.00 1.50 -4.24
C GLU A 21 -2.25 2.67 -3.27
N VAL A 22 -3.53 2.98 -3.05
CA VAL A 22 -3.99 3.86 -1.97
C VAL A 22 -5.01 3.08 -1.16
N GLN A 23 -4.53 2.34 -0.16
CA GLN A 23 -5.40 1.46 0.64
C GLN A 23 -5.23 1.68 2.14
N VAL A 24 -6.35 1.67 2.85
CA VAL A 24 -6.40 1.59 4.31
C VAL A 24 -6.76 0.17 4.70
N TYR A 25 -5.83 -0.56 5.28
CA TYR A 25 -6.02 -1.94 5.69
C TYR A 25 -6.76 -2.05 7.02
N PRO A 26 -7.70 -3.00 7.16
CA PRO A 26 -8.17 -3.47 8.47
C PRO A 26 -7.07 -4.27 9.17
N TYR A 27 -7.17 -4.45 10.50
CA TYR A 27 -6.23 -5.32 11.23
C TYR A 27 -6.41 -6.79 10.88
N GLU A 28 -7.57 -7.15 10.37
CA GLU A 28 -7.93 -8.52 10.02
C GLU A 28 -7.04 -9.07 8.91
N THR A 29 -6.73 -10.35 9.01
CA THR A 29 -5.99 -11.11 7.99
C THR A 29 -6.95 -12.02 7.24
N VAL A 30 -6.52 -12.51 6.09
CA VAL A 30 -7.24 -13.55 5.34
C VAL A 30 -7.44 -14.77 6.25
N ALA A 31 -8.62 -15.41 6.15
CA ALA A 31 -8.95 -16.55 6.97
C ALA A 31 -7.92 -17.67 6.85
N PRO A 32 -7.67 -18.43 7.93
CA PRO A 32 -6.70 -19.52 7.92
C PRO A 32 -6.94 -20.52 6.79
N ARG A 33 -5.90 -20.85 6.05
CA ARG A 33 -5.90 -21.77 4.90
C ARG A 33 -6.72 -21.29 3.70
N ALA A 34 -7.15 -20.05 3.69
CA ALA A 34 -7.80 -19.41 2.54
C ALA A 34 -6.80 -18.62 1.73
N THR A 35 -7.10 -18.45 0.45
CA THR A 35 -6.37 -17.56 -0.45
C THR A 35 -7.35 -16.55 -1.02
N MET A 36 -6.98 -15.30 -0.98
CA MET A 36 -7.68 -14.18 -1.59
C MET A 36 -6.89 -13.70 -2.80
N VAL A 37 -7.59 -13.33 -3.85
CA VAL A 37 -6.99 -12.69 -5.03
C VAL A 37 -7.75 -11.41 -5.27
N GLU A 38 -7.02 -10.29 -5.36
CA GLU A 38 -7.56 -8.98 -5.61
C GLU A 38 -6.92 -8.37 -6.86
N LEU A 39 -7.68 -7.58 -7.57
CA LEU A 39 -7.21 -6.75 -8.68
C LEU A 39 -7.44 -5.29 -8.32
N HIS A 40 -6.37 -4.54 -8.19
CA HIS A 40 -6.41 -3.09 -7.96
C HIS A 40 -6.15 -2.38 -9.27
N SER A 41 -7.09 -1.52 -9.68
CA SER A 41 -7.00 -0.77 -10.92
C SER A 41 -6.93 0.72 -10.64
N ASN A 42 -5.87 1.37 -11.09
CA ASN A 42 -5.64 2.80 -10.93
C ASN A 42 -5.41 3.47 -12.28
N PHE A 43 -5.84 4.71 -12.39
CA PHE A 43 -5.61 5.52 -13.58
C PHE A 43 -5.01 6.87 -13.20
N THR A 44 -3.84 7.17 -13.73
CA THR A 44 -3.19 8.47 -13.56
C THR A 44 -3.70 9.44 -14.61
N ALA A 45 -4.73 10.23 -14.29
CA ALA A 45 -5.32 11.21 -15.21
C ALA A 45 -4.34 12.33 -15.60
N SER A 46 -3.46 12.73 -14.68
CA SER A 46 -2.41 13.72 -14.91
C SER A 46 -1.17 13.34 -14.11
N GLY A 47 -0.10 13.09 -14.78
CA GLY A 47 1.18 12.69 -14.20
C GLY A 47 2.36 13.21 -14.99
N ARG A 48 3.52 12.63 -14.76
CA ARG A 48 4.77 12.94 -15.46
C ARG A 48 4.62 12.67 -16.95
N LYS A 49 4.98 13.66 -17.79
CA LYS A 49 4.78 13.61 -19.25
C LYS A 49 6.02 13.20 -20.04
N ALA A 50 7.20 13.28 -19.43
CA ALA A 50 8.49 12.94 -20.03
C ALA A 50 9.25 11.93 -19.14
N ILE A 51 10.31 11.36 -19.69
CA ILE A 51 11.25 10.56 -18.88
C ILE A 51 12.03 11.54 -18.00
N GLU A 52 12.05 11.29 -16.71
CA GLU A 52 12.78 12.05 -15.70
C GLU A 52 13.59 11.07 -14.86
N ASN A 53 14.88 11.31 -14.69
CA ASN A 53 15.83 10.44 -13.97
C ASN A 53 15.80 8.97 -14.44
N GLY A 54 15.51 8.73 -15.73
CA GLY A 54 15.37 7.37 -16.27
C GLY A 54 14.01 6.71 -16.06
N VAL A 55 13.13 7.33 -15.28
CA VAL A 55 11.80 6.82 -14.96
C VAL A 55 10.80 7.25 -16.03
N ARG A 56 9.98 6.31 -16.47
CA ARG A 56 8.97 6.49 -17.52
C ARG A 56 7.86 7.45 -17.10
N PRO A 57 7.24 8.13 -18.08
CA PRO A 57 6.07 8.96 -17.83
C PRO A 57 4.90 8.16 -17.24
N THR A 58 4.11 8.81 -16.36
CA THR A 58 2.90 8.23 -15.77
C THR A 58 1.60 8.86 -16.28
N ASN A 59 1.71 9.95 -17.06
CA ASN A 59 0.53 10.66 -17.56
C ASN A 59 -0.33 9.76 -18.46
N HIS A 60 -1.61 9.65 -18.13
CA HIS A 60 -2.59 8.76 -18.76
C HIS A 60 -2.19 7.27 -18.73
N ALA A 61 -1.47 6.85 -17.69
CA ALA A 61 -1.15 5.45 -17.46
C ALA A 61 -2.27 4.74 -16.69
N VAL A 62 -2.54 3.51 -17.08
CA VAL A 62 -3.33 2.55 -16.29
C VAL A 62 -2.37 1.69 -15.51
N HIS A 63 -2.64 1.48 -14.23
CA HIS A 63 -1.85 0.62 -13.35
C HIS A 63 -2.75 -0.48 -12.82
N GLU A 64 -2.32 -1.73 -13.00
CA GLU A 64 -3.02 -2.89 -12.47
C GLU A 64 -2.09 -3.65 -11.55
N THR A 65 -2.59 -3.96 -10.37
CA THR A 65 -1.88 -4.78 -9.38
C THR A 65 -2.70 -6.02 -9.11
N VAL A 66 -2.11 -7.18 -9.32
CA VAL A 66 -2.67 -8.45 -8.85
C VAL A 66 -2.07 -8.75 -7.49
N GLU A 67 -2.92 -8.81 -6.47
CA GLU A 67 -2.55 -9.25 -5.13
C GLU A 67 -3.05 -10.67 -4.88
N ILE A 68 -2.17 -11.55 -4.40
CA ILE A 68 -2.50 -12.91 -3.99
C ILE A 68 -2.09 -13.04 -2.53
N THR A 69 -3.06 -13.09 -1.62
CA THR A 69 -2.82 -13.19 -0.18
C THR A 69 -3.28 -14.52 0.36
N HIS A 70 -2.41 -15.21 1.11
CA HIS A 70 -2.71 -16.48 1.77
C HIS A 70 -2.64 -16.36 3.28
N GLY A 71 -3.74 -16.71 3.95
CA GLY A 71 -3.83 -16.81 5.40
C GLY A 71 -3.31 -18.17 5.87
N TRP A 72 -2.18 -18.19 6.59
CA TRP A 72 -1.58 -19.41 7.10
C TRP A 72 -2.25 -19.91 8.38
N ASN A 73 -2.61 -18.97 9.25
CA ASN A 73 -3.26 -19.24 10.53
C ASN A 73 -4.02 -17.98 11.03
N ASP A 74 -4.50 -17.99 12.27
CA ASP A 74 -5.31 -16.90 12.85
C ASP A 74 -4.53 -15.61 13.17
N TRP A 75 -3.23 -15.57 12.94
CA TRP A 75 -2.39 -14.42 13.26
C TRP A 75 -1.35 -14.06 12.17
N PHE A 76 -1.23 -14.85 11.09
CA PHE A 76 -0.22 -14.64 10.06
C PHE A 76 -0.74 -14.90 8.66
N GLU A 77 -0.43 -13.98 7.74
CA GLU A 77 -0.64 -14.10 6.30
C GLU A 77 0.57 -13.63 5.51
N THR A 78 0.63 -14.01 4.25
CA THR A 78 1.55 -13.45 3.26
C THR A 78 0.80 -13.03 2.02
N GLY A 79 1.03 -11.80 1.56
CA GLY A 79 0.60 -11.27 0.28
C GLY A 79 1.76 -11.29 -0.73
N PHE A 80 1.43 -11.47 -1.99
CA PHE A 80 2.34 -11.32 -3.11
C PHE A 80 1.67 -10.42 -4.15
N TYR A 81 2.40 -9.41 -4.63
CA TYR A 81 1.91 -8.39 -5.55
C TYR A 81 2.66 -8.46 -6.87
N ILE A 82 1.93 -8.35 -7.96
CA ILE A 82 2.47 -8.20 -9.31
C ILE A 82 1.96 -6.86 -9.85
N PHE A 83 2.88 -5.93 -10.07
CA PHE A 83 2.57 -4.60 -10.58
C PHE A 83 2.75 -4.55 -12.09
N THR A 84 1.76 -4.01 -12.78
CA THR A 84 1.81 -3.76 -14.22
C THR A 84 1.35 -2.34 -14.54
N SER A 85 1.79 -1.83 -15.67
CA SER A 85 1.38 -0.52 -16.18
C SER A 85 1.20 -0.57 -17.68
N ALA A 86 0.22 0.18 -18.19
CA ALA A 86 -0.01 0.36 -19.61
C ALA A 86 -0.22 1.83 -19.96
N ARG A 87 0.31 2.22 -21.12
CA ARG A 87 0.08 3.53 -21.74
C ARG A 87 -0.22 3.35 -23.21
N SER A 88 -0.90 4.35 -23.79
CA SER A 88 -1.16 4.37 -25.22
C SER A 88 0.16 4.25 -26.02
N GLY A 89 0.20 3.28 -26.91
CA GLY A 89 1.37 2.98 -27.76
C GLY A 89 2.46 2.11 -27.13
N GLU A 90 2.41 1.81 -25.82
CA GLU A 90 3.44 1.01 -25.12
C GLU A 90 2.97 -0.41 -24.75
N GLY A 91 1.64 -0.62 -24.66
CA GLY A 91 1.06 -1.88 -24.17
C GLY A 91 1.33 -2.14 -22.68
N TRP A 92 0.95 -3.33 -22.21
CA TRP A 92 1.17 -3.76 -20.84
C TRP A 92 2.64 -4.08 -20.58
N GLN A 93 3.13 -3.57 -19.46
CA GLN A 93 4.51 -3.76 -19.01
C GLN A 93 4.49 -4.23 -17.56
N TRP A 94 5.29 -5.22 -17.23
CA TRP A 94 5.58 -5.55 -15.85
C TRP A 94 6.44 -4.45 -15.22
N VAL A 95 6.08 -4.06 -14.01
CA VAL A 95 6.73 -2.97 -13.27
C VAL A 95 7.60 -3.50 -12.15
N GLY A 96 7.10 -4.45 -11.39
CA GLY A 96 7.78 -5.01 -10.23
C GLY A 96 6.89 -5.98 -9.46
N ASP A 97 7.42 -6.48 -8.38
CA ASP A 97 6.75 -7.43 -7.48
C ASP A 97 7.08 -7.07 -6.02
N HIS A 98 6.10 -7.27 -5.14
CA HIS A 98 6.30 -7.12 -3.69
C HIS A 98 5.85 -8.38 -2.95
N ILE A 99 6.47 -8.61 -1.79
CA ILE A 99 6.01 -9.61 -0.82
C ILE A 99 5.67 -8.92 0.49
N ARG A 100 4.50 -9.26 1.05
CA ARG A 100 3.93 -8.61 2.23
C ARG A 100 3.59 -9.63 3.32
N PRO A 101 4.52 -10.03 4.18
CA PRO A 101 4.18 -10.70 5.42
C PRO A 101 3.45 -9.75 6.38
N ARG A 102 2.34 -10.22 6.97
CA ARG A 102 1.57 -9.50 7.97
C ARG A 102 1.22 -10.38 9.15
N VAL A 103 1.38 -9.83 10.35
CA VAL A 103 0.99 -10.48 11.60
C VAL A 103 -0.08 -9.66 12.30
N ARG A 104 -1.02 -10.33 12.99
CA ARG A 104 -2.05 -9.66 13.78
C ARG A 104 -2.13 -10.22 15.20
N VAL A 105 -2.67 -9.42 16.09
CA VAL A 105 -3.10 -9.92 17.41
C VAL A 105 -4.31 -10.83 17.21
N PRO A 106 -4.26 -12.09 17.65
CA PRO A 106 -5.39 -13.01 17.51
C PRO A 106 -6.62 -12.55 18.32
N GLU A 107 -7.82 -12.71 17.76
CA GLU A 107 -9.09 -12.33 18.40
C GLU A 107 -9.30 -12.99 19.78
N LYS A 108 -8.79 -14.20 19.97
CA LYS A 108 -8.86 -14.93 21.24
C LYS A 108 -8.21 -14.19 22.42
N TRP A 109 -7.33 -13.21 22.16
CA TRP A 109 -6.71 -12.37 23.20
C TRP A 109 -7.62 -11.23 23.63
N LYS A 110 -8.74 -10.98 22.93
CA LYS A 110 -9.79 -10.00 23.28
C LYS A 110 -9.25 -8.59 23.55
N TRP A 111 -8.30 -8.16 22.76
CA TRP A 111 -7.80 -6.79 22.85
C TRP A 111 -8.91 -5.78 22.55
N PRO A 112 -8.87 -4.58 23.17
CA PRO A 112 -9.92 -3.57 23.01
C PRO A 112 -9.91 -2.90 21.62
N VAL A 113 -8.87 -3.15 20.83
CA VAL A 113 -8.65 -2.66 19.47
C VAL A 113 -8.06 -3.77 18.62
N GLY A 114 -8.33 -3.73 17.32
CA GLY A 114 -7.62 -4.54 16.35
C GLY A 114 -6.20 -4.02 16.15
N VAL A 115 -5.21 -4.91 16.12
CA VAL A 115 -3.80 -4.54 15.90
C VAL A 115 -3.15 -5.53 14.97
N SER A 116 -2.49 -5.02 13.93
CA SER A 116 -1.62 -5.82 13.06
C SER A 116 -0.38 -5.02 12.66
N LEU A 117 0.62 -5.73 12.19
CA LEU A 117 1.84 -5.17 11.62
C LEU A 117 2.04 -5.79 10.25
N SER A 118 1.98 -4.96 9.24
CA SER A 118 2.35 -5.29 7.86
C SER A 118 3.78 -4.83 7.60
N THR A 119 4.53 -5.67 6.91
CA THR A 119 5.81 -5.29 6.32
C THR A 119 5.76 -5.65 4.86
N GLU A 120 6.35 -4.80 4.01
CA GLU A 120 6.37 -5.05 2.58
C GLU A 120 7.79 -4.88 2.06
N PHE A 121 8.27 -5.89 1.34
CA PHE A 121 9.56 -5.85 0.67
C PHE A 121 9.31 -5.86 -0.83
N GLY A 122 9.73 -4.78 -1.49
CA GLY A 122 9.39 -4.50 -2.86
C GLY A 122 10.57 -4.42 -3.79
N TYR A 123 10.34 -4.86 -5.04
CA TYR A 123 11.20 -4.61 -6.17
C TYR A 123 10.43 -3.88 -7.26
N GLN A 124 10.95 -2.76 -7.73
CA GLN A 124 10.46 -2.08 -8.92
C GLN A 124 11.60 -1.89 -9.93
N ARG A 125 11.29 -2.07 -11.20
CA ARG A 125 12.25 -1.87 -12.29
C ARG A 125 12.70 -0.40 -12.33
N PRO A 126 14.00 -0.11 -12.58
CA PRO A 126 14.52 1.25 -12.65
C PRO A 126 13.80 2.16 -13.65
N ALA A 127 13.17 1.57 -14.67
CA ALA A 127 12.36 2.33 -15.63
C ALA A 127 11.02 2.85 -15.05
N TYR A 128 10.63 2.45 -13.84
CA TYR A 128 9.36 2.82 -13.21
C TYR A 128 9.51 3.46 -11.84
N SER A 129 10.64 3.26 -11.16
CA SER A 129 10.94 3.87 -9.87
C SER A 129 12.43 4.19 -9.79
N GLU A 130 12.76 5.30 -9.12
CA GLU A 130 14.14 5.62 -8.73
C GLU A 130 14.60 4.68 -7.62
N ASP A 131 13.68 4.28 -6.74
CA ASP A 131 13.90 3.35 -5.65
C ASP A 131 13.61 1.93 -6.12
N THR A 132 14.69 1.19 -6.47
CA THR A 132 14.57 -0.16 -7.03
C THR A 132 14.13 -1.20 -6.00
N TRP A 133 14.62 -1.09 -4.78
CA TRP A 133 14.27 -1.97 -3.66
C TRP A 133 13.80 -1.14 -2.48
N THR A 134 12.64 -1.47 -1.96
CA THR A 134 12.02 -0.77 -0.83
C THR A 134 11.67 -1.72 0.30
N LEU A 135 11.63 -1.18 1.51
CA LEU A 135 11.06 -1.82 2.68
C LEU A 135 10.03 -0.86 3.28
N GLU A 136 8.80 -1.32 3.35
CA GLU A 136 7.72 -0.64 4.06
C GLU A 136 7.43 -1.36 5.39
N ILE A 137 7.11 -0.56 6.42
CA ILE A 137 6.59 -1.02 7.71
C ILE A 137 5.32 -0.24 7.98
N ARG A 138 4.20 -0.94 8.20
CA ARG A 138 2.87 -0.35 8.39
C ARG A 138 2.19 -0.96 9.62
N PRO A 139 2.30 -0.34 10.80
CA PRO A 139 1.43 -0.64 11.92
C PRO A 139 -0.02 -0.32 11.57
N ILE A 140 -0.94 -1.19 11.95
CA ILE A 140 -2.36 -1.05 11.69
C ILE A 140 -3.09 -1.16 13.02
N VAL A 141 -3.90 -0.16 13.31
CA VAL A 141 -4.77 -0.16 14.50
C VAL A 141 -6.16 0.25 14.08
N ASP A 142 -7.15 -0.55 14.44
CA ASP A 142 -8.53 -0.22 14.13
C ASP A 142 -9.51 -0.53 15.26
N LYS A 143 -10.70 0.04 15.15
CA LYS A 143 -11.78 -0.18 16.09
C LYS A 143 -13.14 0.16 15.50
N THR A 144 -14.13 -0.69 15.78
CA THR A 144 -15.54 -0.36 15.59
C THR A 144 -16.14 0.20 16.87
N ILE A 145 -16.74 1.40 16.78
CA ILE A 145 -17.43 2.08 17.88
C ILE A 145 -18.86 2.42 17.42
N GLY A 146 -19.84 1.63 17.84
CA GLY A 146 -21.22 1.74 17.37
C GLY A 146 -21.28 1.49 15.85
N LYS A 147 -21.69 2.51 15.07
CA LYS A 147 -21.74 2.44 13.60
C LYS A 147 -20.47 2.94 12.89
N TRP A 148 -19.47 3.38 13.65
CA TRP A 148 -18.24 3.93 13.11
C TRP A 148 -17.14 2.88 13.11
N TYR A 149 -16.48 2.71 11.96
CA TYR A 149 -15.24 1.99 11.83
C TYR A 149 -14.11 3.00 11.65
N LEU A 150 -13.10 2.93 12.51
CA LEU A 150 -11.94 3.80 12.52
C LEU A 150 -10.70 2.95 12.33
N ALA A 151 -9.86 3.31 11.36
CA ALA A 151 -8.59 2.65 11.11
C ALA A 151 -7.47 3.68 10.99
N PHE A 152 -6.30 3.34 11.53
CA PHE A 152 -5.10 4.15 11.47
C PHE A 152 -3.93 3.29 11.02
N ASN A 153 -3.33 3.66 9.88
CA ASN A 153 -2.28 2.91 9.20
C ASN A 153 -1.11 3.85 8.85
N PRO A 154 -0.26 4.25 9.81
CA PRO A 154 0.95 4.99 9.48
C PRO A 154 1.92 4.13 8.70
N THR A 155 2.54 4.70 7.67
CA THR A 155 3.49 4.00 6.81
C THR A 155 4.87 4.61 6.97
N ILE A 156 5.87 3.76 7.14
CA ILE A 156 7.29 4.12 7.13
C ILE A 156 7.91 3.30 6.00
N GLU A 157 8.40 4.00 4.99
CA GLU A 157 9.07 3.39 3.85
C GLU A 157 10.52 3.86 3.75
N ARG A 158 11.39 2.95 3.29
CA ARG A 158 12.79 3.23 3.04
C ARG A 158 13.26 2.53 1.78
N ALA A 159 13.91 3.29 0.89
CA ALA A 159 14.71 2.73 -0.18
C ALA A 159 15.92 1.98 0.38
N LEU A 160 16.14 0.76 -0.11
CA LEU A 160 17.27 -0.09 0.29
C LEU A 160 18.41 0.00 -0.73
N LEU A 161 18.06 0.15 -2.01
CA LEU A 161 18.99 0.34 -3.13
C LEU A 161 18.39 1.36 -4.09
N VAL A 162 19.18 2.30 -4.47
CA VAL A 162 18.90 3.34 -5.47
C VAL A 162 19.55 2.97 -6.79
#